data_5a23dca8b3711d7ec4a6de51e5f6b60b
#
_entry.id   5a23dca8b3711d7ec4a6de51e5f6b60b
#
_cell.length_a   1.000
_cell.length_b   1.000
_cell.length_c   1.000
_cell.angle_alpha   90.00
_cell.angle_beta   90.00
_cell.angle_gamma   90.00
#
_symmetry.space_group_name_H-M   'P 1'
#
loop_
_entity.id
_entity.type
_entity.pdbx_description
1 polymer ?
#
loop_
_entity_poly.entity_id
_entity_poly.type
_entity_poly.pdbx_seq_one_letter_code
_entity_poly.pdbx_strand_id
1 'polypeptide(L)'
;MRRLLTGCFVSLLLLLNTLILIGPLMVFALLKLVAPGRYRDYMSWAVMWIAETWAEIDKLIFALCIPTQWDIRGGEDLRGDTSYLVISNHQSWVDIPALIQALNRRTPFFKFFLKKELIWVPF
;
A
#
# COMPACT_ATOMS: atom_id res chain seq x y z
N MET A 1 -28.30 -7.33 -4.83
CA MET A 1 -28.26 -7.20 -3.38
C MET A 1 -27.00 -7.84 -2.79
N ARG A 2 -26.71 -9.13 -3.01
CA ARG A 2 -25.52 -9.81 -2.45
C ARG A 2 -24.19 -9.13 -2.82
N ARG A 3 -23.98 -8.73 -4.09
CA ARG A 3 -22.75 -8.04 -4.55
C ARG A 3 -22.55 -6.68 -3.87
N LEU A 4 -23.62 -5.93 -3.64
CA LEU A 4 -23.56 -4.64 -2.95
C LEU A 4 -23.15 -4.83 -1.48
N LEU A 5 -23.73 -5.80 -0.80
CA LEU A 5 -23.39 -6.13 0.59
C LEU A 5 -21.93 -6.57 0.72
N THR A 6 -21.45 -7.41 -0.19
CA THR A 6 -20.03 -7.81 -0.22
C THR A 6 -19.13 -6.59 -0.45
N GLY A 7 -19.49 -5.71 -1.40
CA GLY A 7 -18.73 -4.47 -1.64
C GLY A 7 -18.66 -3.56 -0.42
N CYS A 8 -19.80 -3.30 0.23
CA CYS A 8 -19.82 -2.50 1.47
C CYS A 8 -18.99 -3.14 2.60
N PHE A 9 -19.09 -4.45 2.76
CA PHE A 9 -18.31 -5.17 3.77
C PHE A 9 -16.81 -5.09 3.52
N VAL A 10 -16.37 -5.32 2.28
CA VAL A 10 -14.96 -5.18 1.90
C VAL A 10 -14.47 -3.75 2.11
N SER A 11 -15.23 -2.76 1.67
CA SER A 11 -14.87 -1.34 1.88
C SER A 11 -14.73 -1.00 3.37
N LEU A 12 -15.60 -1.55 4.21
CA LEU A 12 -15.50 -1.37 5.66
C LEU A 12 -14.22 -2.00 6.22
N LEU A 13 -13.86 -3.21 5.79
CA LEU A 13 -12.64 -3.88 6.24
C LEU A 13 -11.38 -3.11 5.80
N LEU A 14 -11.32 -2.63 4.56
CA LEU A 14 -10.22 -1.82 4.04
C LEU A 14 -10.09 -0.50 4.82
N LEU A 15 -11.22 0.15 5.12
CA LEU A 15 -11.25 1.36 5.92
C LEU A 15 -10.73 1.10 7.35
N LEU A 16 -11.20 0.04 7.99
CA LEU A 16 -10.75 -0.33 9.34
C LEU A 16 -9.25 -0.65 9.36
N ASN A 17 -8.74 -1.41 8.38
CA ASN A 17 -7.31 -1.67 8.24
C ASN A 17 -6.52 -0.37 8.15
N THR A 18 -6.97 0.55 7.30
CA THR A 18 -6.33 1.86 7.13
C THR A 18 -6.36 2.67 8.43
N LEU A 19 -7.50 2.77 9.11
CA LEU A 19 -7.63 3.55 10.35
C LEU A 19 -6.77 3.00 11.49
N ILE A 20 -6.64 1.66 11.58
CA ILE A 20 -5.81 1.02 12.61
C ILE A 20 -4.32 1.29 12.35
N LEU A 21 -3.87 1.20 11.10
CA LEU A 21 -2.44 1.28 10.77
C LEU A 21 -1.94 2.70 10.53
N ILE A 22 -2.83 3.65 10.20
CA ILE A 22 -2.44 5.05 10.01
C ILE A 22 -1.93 5.70 11.31
N GLY A 23 -2.49 5.33 12.46
CA GLY A 23 -2.08 5.85 13.77
C GLY A 23 -0.60 5.59 14.05
N PRO A 24 -0.16 4.32 14.17
CA PRO A 24 1.24 3.99 14.38
C PRO A 24 2.16 4.49 13.25
N LEU A 25 1.70 4.46 11.99
CA LEU A 25 2.46 4.99 10.86
C LEU A 25 2.76 6.49 11.05
N MET A 26 1.75 7.29 11.40
CA MET A 26 1.91 8.73 11.65
C MET A 26 2.82 9.01 12.83
N VAL A 27 2.72 8.23 13.92
CA VAL A 27 3.62 8.35 15.07
C VAL A 27 5.08 8.16 14.65
N PHE A 28 5.39 7.06 13.95
CA PHE A 28 6.76 6.81 13.49
C PHE A 28 7.22 7.83 12.44
N ALA A 29 6.33 8.29 11.57
CA ALA A 29 6.65 9.34 10.58
C ALA A 29 6.99 10.67 11.26
N LEU A 30 6.26 11.08 12.31
CA LEU A 30 6.54 12.28 13.08
C LEU A 30 7.82 12.15 13.91
N LEU A 31 8.03 11.01 14.58
CA LEU A 31 9.25 10.74 15.32
C LEU A 31 10.48 10.80 14.41
N LYS A 32 10.36 10.33 13.17
CA LYS A 32 11.43 10.42 12.16
C LYS A 32 11.88 11.85 11.89
N LEU A 33 11.01 12.86 12.00
CA LEU A 33 11.38 14.26 11.76
C LEU A 33 12.37 14.80 12.77
N VAL A 34 12.28 14.31 14.02
CA VAL A 34 13.14 14.77 15.14
C VAL A 34 14.24 13.77 15.50
N ALA A 35 14.17 12.54 15.00
CA ALA A 35 15.13 11.49 15.33
C ALA A 35 16.48 11.71 14.61
N PRO A 36 17.62 11.70 15.33
CA PRO A 36 18.94 11.83 14.75
C PRO A 36 19.53 10.47 14.32
N GLY A 37 20.40 10.50 13.29
CA GLY A 37 21.26 9.38 12.90
C GLY A 37 20.50 8.05 12.74
N ARG A 38 21.01 6.99 13.32
CA ARG A 38 20.47 5.63 13.21
C ARG A 38 19.02 5.46 13.69
N TYR A 39 18.56 6.32 14.60
CA TYR A 39 17.15 6.28 15.02
C TYR A 39 16.20 6.67 13.90
N ARG A 40 16.63 7.59 13.04
CA ARG A 40 15.88 7.95 11.83
C ARG A 40 15.74 6.76 10.86
N ASP A 41 16.77 5.93 10.76
CA ASP A 41 16.73 4.73 9.91
C ASP A 41 15.76 3.69 10.48
N TYR A 42 15.77 3.50 11.80
CA TYR A 42 14.79 2.66 12.51
C TYR A 42 13.36 3.12 12.29
N MET A 43 13.09 4.43 12.40
CA MET A 43 11.75 4.98 12.15
C MET A 43 11.35 4.79 10.68
N SER A 44 12.30 4.96 9.76
CA SER A 44 12.05 4.72 8.33
C SER A 44 11.69 3.26 8.05
N TRP A 45 12.43 2.34 8.66
CA TRP A 45 12.15 0.91 8.57
C TRP A 45 10.76 0.58 9.14
N ALA A 46 10.40 1.12 10.31
CA ALA A 46 9.10 0.92 10.93
C ALA A 46 7.95 1.43 10.04
N VAL A 47 8.08 2.62 9.48
CA VAL A 47 7.10 3.18 8.55
C VAL A 47 6.93 2.29 7.32
N MET A 48 8.03 1.80 6.73
CA MET A 48 8.00 0.90 5.59
C MET A 48 7.30 -0.42 5.95
N TRP A 49 7.67 -1.02 7.08
CA TRP A 49 7.09 -2.28 7.55
C TRP A 49 5.58 -2.16 7.80
N ILE A 50 5.12 -1.05 8.39
CA ILE A 50 3.68 -0.79 8.60
C ILE A 50 2.96 -0.66 7.25
N ALA A 51 3.54 0.06 6.29
CA ALA A 51 2.96 0.23 4.97
C ALA A 51 2.87 -1.10 4.19
N GLU A 52 3.91 -1.92 4.25
CA GLU A 52 3.91 -3.27 3.66
C GLU A 52 2.88 -4.19 4.32
N THR A 53 2.75 -4.10 5.66
CA THR A 53 1.76 -4.87 6.42
C THR A 53 0.34 -4.45 6.07
N TRP A 54 0.09 -3.14 5.91
CA TRP A 54 -1.17 -2.62 5.42
C TRP A 54 -1.55 -3.24 4.07
N ALA A 55 -0.60 -3.27 3.13
CA ALA A 55 -0.80 -3.85 1.81
C ALA A 55 -1.07 -5.36 1.84
N GLU A 56 -0.38 -6.11 2.72
CA GLU A 56 -0.61 -7.55 2.89
C GLU A 56 -2.00 -7.86 3.48
N ILE A 57 -2.45 -7.05 4.45
CA ILE A 57 -3.80 -7.21 5.01
C ILE A 57 -4.86 -6.91 3.95
N ASP A 58 -4.69 -5.85 3.16
CA ASP A 58 -5.59 -5.55 2.05
C ASP A 58 -5.65 -6.68 1.02
N LYS A 59 -4.50 -7.25 0.68
CA LYS A 59 -4.41 -8.44 -0.19
C LYS A 59 -5.19 -9.62 0.38
N LEU A 60 -5.08 -9.88 1.68
CA LEU A 60 -5.81 -10.94 2.35
C LEU A 60 -7.32 -10.68 2.33
N ILE A 61 -7.76 -9.43 2.57
CA ILE A 61 -9.16 -9.03 2.50
C ILE A 61 -9.71 -9.29 1.09
N PHE A 62 -8.99 -8.90 0.04
CA PHE A 62 -9.40 -9.18 -1.33
C PHE A 62 -9.46 -10.68 -1.61
N ALA A 63 -8.45 -11.45 -1.21
CA ALA A 63 -8.41 -12.89 -1.44
C ALA A 63 -9.55 -13.65 -0.76
N LEU A 64 -9.95 -13.22 0.43
CA LEU A 64 -11.02 -13.89 1.20
C LEU A 64 -12.43 -13.45 0.78
N CYS A 65 -12.60 -12.19 0.40
CA CYS A 65 -13.92 -11.60 0.18
C CYS A 65 -14.33 -11.53 -1.29
N ILE A 66 -13.36 -11.45 -2.19
CA ILE A 66 -13.60 -11.30 -3.63
C ILE A 66 -12.88 -12.42 -4.38
N PRO A 67 -13.60 -13.29 -5.10
CA PRO A 67 -12.99 -14.36 -5.88
C PRO A 67 -12.28 -13.76 -7.12
N THR A 68 -11.09 -13.19 -6.91
CA THR A 68 -10.27 -12.60 -7.96
C THR A 68 -9.15 -13.55 -8.30
N GLN A 69 -9.03 -13.88 -9.59
CA GLN A 69 -7.86 -14.61 -10.10
C GLN A 69 -6.83 -13.61 -10.59
N TRP A 70 -5.66 -13.62 -9.96
CA TRP A 70 -4.54 -12.77 -10.33
C TRP A 70 -3.63 -13.52 -11.30
N ASP A 71 -3.50 -13.03 -12.53
CA ASP A 71 -2.51 -13.51 -13.50
C ASP A 71 -1.36 -12.50 -13.54
N ILE A 72 -0.37 -12.71 -12.66
CA ILE A 72 0.82 -11.86 -12.56
C ILE A 72 1.96 -12.60 -13.24
N ARG A 73 2.46 -12.05 -14.35
CA ARG A 73 3.55 -12.62 -15.14
C ARG A 73 4.77 -11.72 -15.09
N GLY A 74 5.94 -12.30 -14.95
CA GLY A 74 7.21 -11.58 -14.80
C GLY A 74 7.44 -11.11 -13.35
N GLY A 75 8.56 -10.42 -13.15
CA GLY A 75 8.95 -9.90 -11.84
C GLY A 75 9.71 -10.89 -10.97
N GLU A 76 10.15 -12.02 -11.52
CA GLU A 76 10.97 -13.02 -10.82
C GLU A 76 12.36 -12.45 -10.47
N ASP A 77 12.86 -11.51 -11.29
CA ASP A 77 14.17 -10.88 -11.12
C ASP A 77 14.11 -9.59 -10.27
N LEU A 78 12.94 -9.23 -9.73
CA LEU A 78 12.80 -8.04 -8.90
C LEU A 78 13.45 -8.24 -7.53
N ARG A 79 14.14 -7.19 -7.07
CA ARG A 79 14.91 -7.19 -5.82
C ARG A 79 14.45 -6.06 -4.91
N GLY A 80 14.25 -6.38 -3.63
CA GLY A 80 13.82 -5.41 -2.62
C GLY A 80 14.88 -4.35 -2.24
N ASP A 81 16.13 -4.56 -2.66
CA ASP A 81 17.27 -3.65 -2.41
C ASP A 81 17.58 -2.71 -3.60
N THR A 82 16.79 -2.78 -4.67
CA THR A 82 17.02 -2.02 -5.90
C THR A 82 15.87 -1.04 -6.14
N SER A 83 16.21 0.17 -6.59
CA SER A 83 15.21 1.18 -6.96
C SER A 83 14.71 0.95 -8.38
N TYR A 84 13.39 1.03 -8.56
CA TYR A 84 12.73 0.85 -9.86
C TYR A 84 11.88 2.06 -10.20
N LEU A 85 11.81 2.39 -11.48
CA LEU A 85 10.80 3.27 -12.04
C LEU A 85 9.69 2.39 -12.63
N VAL A 86 8.50 2.44 -12.02
CA VAL A 86 7.34 1.68 -12.49
C VAL A 86 6.47 2.59 -13.35
N ILE A 87 6.23 2.17 -14.59
CA ILE A 87 5.33 2.85 -15.53
C ILE A 87 4.21 1.87 -15.86
N SER A 88 2.98 2.27 -15.64
CA SER A 88 1.81 1.45 -15.94
C SER A 88 0.70 2.27 -16.57
N ASN A 89 -0.15 1.62 -17.36
CA ASN A 89 -1.40 2.21 -17.78
C ASN A 89 -2.32 2.36 -16.56
N HIS A 90 -2.97 3.50 -16.44
CA HIS A 90 -3.92 3.77 -15.38
C HIS A 90 -5.31 3.98 -15.97
N GLN A 91 -6.17 2.99 -15.82
CA GLN A 91 -7.53 2.97 -16.37
C GLN A 91 -8.61 3.03 -15.28
N SER A 92 -8.28 2.61 -14.06
CA SER A 92 -9.25 2.55 -12.96
C SER A 92 -8.56 2.65 -11.59
N TRP A 93 -9.34 2.94 -10.55
CA TRP A 93 -8.85 2.93 -9.17
C TRP A 93 -8.33 1.56 -8.71
N VAL A 94 -8.73 0.48 -9.39
CA VAL A 94 -8.26 -0.90 -9.09
C VAL A 94 -6.80 -1.11 -9.48
N ASP A 95 -6.26 -0.29 -10.37
CA ASP A 95 -4.88 -0.42 -10.84
C ASP A 95 -3.88 -0.19 -9.70
N ILE A 96 -4.19 0.71 -8.76
CA ILE A 96 -3.32 0.99 -7.59
C ILE A 96 -3.21 -0.24 -6.68
N PRO A 97 -4.30 -0.82 -6.16
CA PRO A 97 -4.21 -2.05 -5.39
C PRO A 97 -3.64 -3.23 -6.18
N ALA A 98 -3.87 -3.30 -7.50
CA ALA A 98 -3.29 -4.34 -8.35
C ALA A 98 -1.75 -4.23 -8.41
N LEU A 99 -1.21 -3.03 -8.61
CA LEU A 99 0.24 -2.79 -8.59
C LEU A 99 0.84 -3.11 -7.22
N ILE A 100 0.18 -2.68 -6.14
CA ILE A 100 0.62 -2.98 -4.78
C ILE A 100 0.67 -4.49 -4.58
N GLN A 101 -0.37 -5.22 -4.96
CA GLN A 101 -0.40 -6.68 -4.83
C GLN A 101 0.67 -7.40 -5.65
N ALA A 102 0.95 -6.91 -6.87
CA ALA A 102 1.94 -7.51 -7.74
C ALA A 102 3.38 -7.33 -7.22
N LEU A 103 3.67 -6.20 -6.60
CA LEU A 103 5.04 -5.75 -6.34
C LEU A 103 5.38 -5.60 -4.85
N ASN A 104 4.41 -5.68 -3.93
CA ASN A 104 4.65 -5.58 -2.49
C ASN A 104 5.68 -6.63 -2.04
N ARG A 105 6.68 -6.21 -1.27
CA ARG A 105 7.82 -7.03 -0.80
C ARG A 105 8.73 -7.62 -1.90
N ARG A 106 8.44 -7.36 -3.18
CA ARG A 106 9.35 -7.69 -4.28
C ARG A 106 10.24 -6.53 -4.67
N THR A 107 9.74 -5.31 -4.44
CA THR A 107 10.45 -4.05 -4.63
C THR A 107 10.37 -3.23 -3.34
N PRO A 108 11.17 -2.16 -3.17
CA PRO A 108 10.92 -1.16 -2.13
C PRO A 108 9.49 -0.63 -2.25
N PHE A 109 8.87 -0.28 -1.11
CA PHE A 109 7.49 0.21 -1.11
C PHE A 109 7.31 1.44 -2.00
N PHE A 110 6.20 1.48 -2.72
CA PHE A 110 5.94 2.49 -3.74
C PHE A 110 5.92 3.91 -3.23
N LYS A 111 6.41 4.82 -4.07
CA LYS A 111 6.17 6.25 -3.99
C LYS A 111 5.51 6.68 -5.27
N PHE A 112 4.31 7.21 -5.17
CA PHE A 112 3.56 7.67 -6.33
C PHE A 112 3.90 9.11 -6.67
N PHE A 113 4.05 9.41 -7.96
CA PHE A 113 4.07 10.78 -8.45
C PHE A 113 2.63 11.26 -8.59
N LEU A 114 2.24 12.21 -7.75
CA LEU A 114 0.93 12.84 -7.80
C LEU A 114 1.01 14.22 -8.44
N LYS A 115 -0.04 14.63 -9.15
CA LYS A 115 -0.17 16.02 -9.57
C LYS A 115 -0.25 16.92 -8.35
N LYS A 116 0.39 18.10 -8.42
CA LYS A 116 0.44 19.04 -7.31
C LYS A 116 -0.95 19.46 -6.81
N GLU A 117 -1.91 19.51 -7.71
CA GLU A 117 -3.30 19.87 -7.40
C GLU A 117 -4.00 18.82 -6.50
N LEU A 118 -3.59 17.55 -6.58
CA LEU A 118 -4.16 16.47 -5.78
C LEU A 118 -3.77 16.53 -4.30
N ILE A 119 -2.78 17.34 -3.91
CA ILE A 119 -2.39 17.53 -2.50
C ILE A 119 -3.55 18.15 -1.69
N TRP A 120 -4.44 18.89 -2.34
CA TRP A 120 -5.56 19.58 -1.70
C TRP A 120 -6.90 18.87 -1.81
N VAL A 121 -6.94 17.72 -2.45
CA VAL A 121 -8.16 16.90 -2.54
C VAL A 121 -8.22 15.99 -1.32
N PRO A 122 -9.16 16.18 -0.40
CA PRO A 122 -9.39 15.24 0.69
C PRO A 122 -9.93 13.93 0.09
N PHE A 123 -9.28 12.83 0.37
CA PHE A 123 -9.73 11.49 -0.01
C PHE A 123 -10.94 11.05 0.78
#